data_f19d91c50739dedf8123a8883f509bd3
#
_entry.id   f19d91c50739dedf8123a8883f509bd3
#
_cell.length_a   1.000
_cell.length_b   1.000
_cell.length_c   1.000
_cell.angle_alpha   90.00
_cell.angle_beta   90.00
_cell.angle_gamma   90.00
#
_symmetry.space_group_name_H-M   'P 1'
#
loop_
_entity.id
_entity.type
_entity.pdbx_description
1 polymer ?
#
loop_
_entity_poly.entity_id
_entity_poly.type
_entity_poly.pdbx_seq_one_letter_code
_entity_poly.pdbx_strand_id
1 'polypeptide(L)'
;MSNEISEDRIKRLSLAALAAGYTFAIRPNEHGIRVPCIMDSYAGWVQWSPEHDSGDAFDLASDTSINIEHVGLANKPPQAVGCWPNNQGKMTVTTHYNGDKREAIRRSIFEAAVLLGQSIANKPAASSQA
;
A
#
# COMPACT_ATOMS: atom_id res chain seq x y z
N MET A 1 13.31 7.59 23.51
CA MET A 1 12.95 6.79 22.36
C MET A 1 11.83 7.46 21.58
N SER A 2 12.02 7.61 20.30
CA SER A 2 11.07 8.34 19.48
C SER A 2 9.90 7.43 19.07
N ASN A 3 8.67 7.94 19.22
CA ASN A 3 7.49 7.30 18.67
C ASN A 3 7.15 7.86 17.29
N GLU A 4 8.06 8.63 16.72
CA GLU A 4 7.82 9.25 15.44
C GLU A 4 7.98 8.23 14.31
N ILE A 5 7.10 8.37 13.33
CA ILE A 5 7.16 7.60 12.11
C ILE A 5 8.35 8.07 11.27
N SER A 6 9.10 7.14 10.66
CA SER A 6 10.26 7.50 9.84
C SER A 6 9.85 8.23 8.57
N GLU A 7 10.75 9.08 8.05
CA GLU A 7 10.49 9.79 6.80
C GLU A 7 10.31 8.83 5.63
N ASP A 8 11.07 7.73 5.63
CA ASP A 8 10.94 6.73 4.58
C ASP A 8 9.55 6.11 4.58
N ARG A 9 9.05 5.75 5.76
CA ARG A 9 7.71 5.18 5.87
C ARG A 9 6.64 6.19 5.46
N ILE A 10 6.79 7.45 5.86
CA ILE A 10 5.87 8.52 5.45
C ILE A 10 5.82 8.62 3.94
N LYS A 11 7.00 8.62 3.30
CA LYS A 11 7.08 8.72 1.85
C LYS A 11 6.37 7.55 1.17
N ARG A 12 6.61 6.33 1.65
CA ARG A 12 6.02 5.14 1.07
C ARG A 12 4.50 5.11 1.26
N LEU A 13 4.02 5.45 2.45
CA LEU A 13 2.58 5.55 2.70
C LEU A 13 1.94 6.61 1.82
N SER A 14 2.61 7.75 1.65
CA SER A 14 2.14 8.83 0.80
C SER A 14 1.99 8.37 -0.65
N LEU A 15 2.97 7.61 -1.15
CA LEU A 15 2.91 7.09 -2.52
C LEU A 15 1.78 6.06 -2.69
N ALA A 16 1.59 5.18 -1.71
CA ALA A 16 0.49 4.22 -1.76
C ALA A 16 -0.86 4.93 -1.74
N ALA A 17 -0.99 5.96 -0.91
CA ALA A 17 -2.21 6.76 -0.84
C ALA A 17 -2.47 7.47 -2.17
N LEU A 18 -1.42 7.99 -2.80
CA LEU A 18 -1.52 8.62 -4.11
C LEU A 18 -2.07 7.63 -5.15
N ALA A 19 -1.58 6.40 -5.11
CA ALA A 19 -2.04 5.36 -6.03
C ALA A 19 -3.54 5.08 -5.88
N ALA A 20 -4.06 5.16 -4.66
CA ALA A 20 -5.46 4.89 -4.37
C ALA A 20 -6.37 6.13 -4.47
N GLY A 21 -5.76 7.31 -4.63
CA GLY A 21 -6.52 8.56 -4.66
C GLY A 21 -6.95 9.04 -3.27
N TYR A 22 -6.28 8.58 -2.22
CA TYR A 22 -6.59 8.99 -0.85
C TYR A 22 -5.90 10.30 -0.49
N THR A 23 -6.54 11.09 0.35
CA THR A 23 -5.90 12.26 0.97
C THR A 23 -5.19 11.75 2.22
N PHE A 24 -3.88 11.94 2.28
CA PHE A 24 -3.01 11.39 3.33
C PHE A 24 -2.37 12.51 4.15
N ALA A 25 -2.28 12.30 5.45
CA ALA A 25 -1.55 13.20 6.34
C ALA A 25 -1.10 12.45 7.60
N ILE A 26 -0.08 12.98 8.25
CA ILE A 26 0.33 12.52 9.58
C ILE A 26 -0.41 13.40 10.58
N ARG A 27 -1.21 12.76 11.45
CA ARG A 27 -2.07 13.47 12.38
C ARG A 27 -1.90 12.92 13.79
N PRO A 28 -2.07 13.74 14.81
CA PRO A 28 -2.01 13.24 16.20
C PRO A 28 -3.26 12.40 16.49
N ASN A 29 -3.06 11.28 17.20
CA ASN A 29 -4.17 10.48 17.70
C ASN A 29 -4.65 11.04 19.05
N GLU A 30 -5.55 10.33 19.73
CA GLU A 30 -6.10 10.77 21.00
C GLU A 30 -5.05 10.88 22.12
N HIS A 31 -3.90 10.24 21.95
CA HIS A 31 -2.80 10.30 22.90
C HIS A 31 -1.73 11.31 22.48
N GLY A 32 -1.96 12.09 21.42
CA GLY A 32 -1.01 13.05 20.93
C GLY A 32 0.14 12.46 20.11
N ILE A 33 0.09 11.16 19.82
CA ILE A 33 1.10 10.48 19.01
C ILE A 33 0.77 10.68 17.54
N ARG A 34 1.76 11.10 16.76
CA ARG A 34 1.55 11.33 15.33
C ARG A 34 1.51 10.01 14.58
N VAL A 35 0.43 9.78 13.87
CA VAL A 35 0.18 8.53 13.14
C VAL A 35 -0.27 8.82 11.71
N PRO A 36 -0.04 7.87 10.77
CA PRO A 36 -0.51 8.05 9.41
C PRO A 36 -2.03 7.94 9.35
N CYS A 37 -2.65 8.83 8.60
CA CYS A 37 -4.10 8.89 8.47
C CYS A 37 -4.51 9.18 7.04
N ILE A 38 -5.72 8.74 6.69
CA ILE A 38 -6.37 9.13 5.44
C ILE A 38 -7.71 9.77 5.77
N MET A 39 -8.19 10.60 4.86
CA MET A 39 -9.49 11.25 5.04
C MET A 39 -10.60 10.31 4.59
N ASP A 40 -11.52 10.02 5.49
CA ASP A 40 -12.75 9.30 5.19
C ASP A 40 -13.89 10.31 5.07
N SER A 41 -14.76 10.14 4.09
CA SER A 41 -15.83 11.10 3.84
C SER A 41 -16.85 11.18 4.98
N TYR A 42 -16.96 10.15 5.79
CA TYR A 42 -17.92 10.13 6.90
C TYR A 42 -17.25 10.34 8.26
N ALA A 43 -16.10 9.73 8.47
CA ALA A 43 -15.45 9.72 9.78
C ALA A 43 -14.38 10.80 9.94
N GLY A 44 -14.02 11.49 8.87
CA GLY A 44 -12.91 12.44 8.89
C GLY A 44 -11.56 11.71 8.81
N TRP A 45 -10.58 12.20 9.54
CA TRP A 45 -9.26 11.53 9.54
C TRP A 45 -9.32 10.23 10.30
N VAL A 46 -8.93 9.13 9.67
CA VAL A 46 -8.84 7.81 10.28
C VAL A 46 -7.42 7.28 10.16
N GLN A 47 -6.95 6.59 11.19
CA GLN A 47 -5.63 5.97 11.16
C GLN A 47 -5.57 4.93 10.06
N TRP A 48 -4.43 4.87 9.36
CA TRP A 48 -4.29 4.04 8.18
C TRP A 48 -2.93 3.35 8.18
N SER A 49 -2.93 2.04 8.11
CA SER A 49 -1.72 1.24 8.18
C SER A 49 -1.89 -0.05 7.37
N PRO A 50 -1.83 0.05 6.03
CA PRO A 50 -2.06 -1.14 5.18
C PRO A 50 -1.02 -2.22 5.34
N GLU A 51 0.18 -1.89 5.80
CA GLU A 51 1.20 -2.90 6.03
C GLU A 51 0.94 -3.73 7.30
N HIS A 52 0.07 -3.25 8.20
CA HIS A 52 -0.24 -3.93 9.46
C HIS A 52 -1.70 -4.30 9.65
N ASP A 53 -2.60 -3.69 8.91
CA ASP A 53 -4.04 -3.88 9.04
C ASP A 53 -4.61 -4.49 7.77
N SER A 54 -5.22 -5.68 7.91
CA SER A 54 -5.74 -6.40 6.75
C SER A 54 -6.90 -5.69 6.07
N GLY A 55 -7.75 -5.00 6.83
CA GLY A 55 -8.84 -4.20 6.25
C GLY A 55 -8.31 -3.06 5.41
N ASP A 56 -7.30 -2.34 5.95
CA ASP A 56 -6.68 -1.25 5.22
C ASP A 56 -5.99 -1.75 3.94
N ALA A 57 -5.33 -2.91 4.03
CA ALA A 57 -4.69 -3.51 2.86
C ALA A 57 -5.70 -3.94 1.81
N PHE A 58 -6.81 -4.53 2.25
CA PHE A 58 -7.88 -4.96 1.34
C PHE A 58 -8.48 -3.77 0.59
N ASP A 59 -8.77 -2.70 1.33
CA ASP A 59 -9.31 -1.48 0.71
C ASP A 59 -8.31 -0.88 -0.28
N LEU A 60 -7.03 -0.87 0.09
CA LEU A 60 -5.98 -0.36 -0.79
C LEU A 60 -5.91 -1.19 -2.08
N ALA A 61 -5.96 -2.51 -1.98
CA ALA A 61 -5.93 -3.38 -3.16
C ALA A 61 -7.16 -3.16 -4.03
N SER A 62 -8.34 -3.01 -3.41
CA SER A 62 -9.58 -2.76 -4.15
C SER A 62 -9.57 -1.42 -4.88
N ASP A 63 -9.14 -0.38 -4.18
CA ASP A 63 -9.18 0.98 -4.74
C ASP A 63 -8.09 1.23 -5.78
N THR A 64 -7.02 0.44 -5.76
CA THR A 64 -5.96 0.52 -6.77
C THR A 64 -6.11 -0.52 -7.87
N SER A 65 -7.09 -1.42 -7.75
CA SER A 65 -7.27 -2.56 -8.66
C SER A 65 -6.02 -3.44 -8.75
N ILE A 66 -5.36 -3.65 -7.62
CA ILE A 66 -4.19 -4.53 -7.54
C ILE A 66 -4.67 -5.98 -7.55
N ASN A 67 -4.09 -6.77 -8.43
CA ASN A 67 -4.33 -8.21 -8.51
C ASN A 67 -3.43 -8.93 -7.51
N ILE A 68 -3.95 -9.98 -6.90
CA ILE A 68 -3.23 -10.79 -5.90
C ILE A 68 -3.19 -12.22 -6.40
N GLU A 69 -2.01 -12.81 -6.43
CA GLU A 69 -1.86 -14.20 -6.86
C GLU A 69 -0.94 -14.93 -5.88
N HIS A 70 -1.39 -16.11 -5.46
CA HIS A 70 -0.55 -16.96 -4.63
C HIS A 70 0.39 -17.76 -5.54
N VAL A 71 1.69 -17.66 -5.26
CA VAL A 71 2.75 -18.20 -6.11
C VAL A 71 3.36 -19.42 -5.42
N GLY A 72 3.49 -20.50 -6.17
CA GLY A 72 4.12 -21.73 -5.67
C GLY A 72 4.35 -22.71 -6.78
N LEU A 73 4.99 -23.82 -6.42
CA LEU A 73 5.22 -24.91 -7.35
C LEU A 73 4.00 -25.79 -7.40
N ALA A 74 3.79 -26.45 -8.56
CA ALA A 74 2.73 -27.44 -8.70
C ALA A 74 2.88 -28.51 -7.63
N ASN A 75 1.76 -28.95 -7.06
CA ASN A 75 1.70 -29.99 -6.04
C ASN A 75 2.26 -29.58 -4.67
N LYS A 76 2.50 -28.28 -4.45
CA LYS A 76 2.93 -27.78 -3.15
C LYS A 76 2.09 -26.58 -2.77
N PRO A 77 1.88 -26.33 -1.46
CA PRO A 77 1.17 -25.12 -1.05
C PRO A 77 1.92 -23.87 -1.54
N PRO A 78 1.21 -22.81 -1.90
CA PRO A 78 1.86 -21.55 -2.27
C PRO A 78 2.72 -21.05 -1.13
N GLN A 79 3.91 -20.53 -1.47
CA GLN A 79 4.87 -20.02 -0.50
C GLN A 79 5.16 -18.54 -0.67
N ALA A 80 4.50 -17.91 -1.60
CA ALA A 80 4.67 -16.48 -1.84
C ALA A 80 3.39 -15.89 -2.43
N VAL A 81 3.28 -14.57 -2.39
CA VAL A 81 2.19 -13.85 -3.02
C VAL A 81 2.79 -12.83 -3.98
N GLY A 82 2.20 -12.73 -5.16
CA GLY A 82 2.55 -11.72 -6.13
C GLY A 82 1.41 -10.74 -6.27
N CYS A 83 1.72 -9.45 -6.35
CA CYS A 83 0.74 -8.40 -6.53
C CYS A 83 1.15 -7.49 -7.68
N TRP A 84 0.17 -7.03 -8.46
CA TRP A 84 0.43 -6.09 -9.55
C TRP A 84 -0.84 -5.29 -9.84
N PRO A 85 -0.70 -4.01 -10.23
CA PRO A 85 -1.84 -3.21 -10.65
C PRO A 85 -2.44 -3.75 -11.95
N ASN A 86 -3.76 -3.68 -12.06
CA ASN A 86 -4.48 -4.30 -13.16
C ASN A 86 -4.01 -3.87 -14.55
N ASN A 87 -3.65 -2.61 -14.71
CA ASN A 87 -3.26 -2.07 -16.01
C ASN A 87 -1.74 -1.89 -16.16
N GLN A 88 -0.96 -2.47 -15.25
CA GLN A 88 0.48 -2.25 -15.17
C GLN A 88 1.21 -3.60 -15.10
N GLY A 89 0.91 -4.48 -16.04
CA GLY A 89 1.32 -5.88 -15.98
C GLY A 89 2.79 -6.19 -15.74
N LYS A 90 3.67 -5.20 -15.77
CA LYS A 90 5.10 -5.41 -15.53
C LYS A 90 5.53 -5.02 -14.11
N MET A 91 4.62 -4.49 -13.30
CA MET A 91 4.94 -4.03 -11.95
C MET A 91 4.53 -5.08 -10.93
N THR A 92 5.19 -6.23 -10.98
CA THR A 92 4.89 -7.33 -10.08
C THR A 92 5.77 -7.27 -8.85
N VAL A 93 5.17 -7.40 -7.68
CA VAL A 93 5.89 -7.53 -6.42
C VAL A 93 5.64 -8.93 -5.91
N THR A 94 6.70 -9.65 -5.56
CA THR A 94 6.60 -10.99 -5.01
C THR A 94 7.16 -10.99 -3.58
N THR A 95 6.38 -11.47 -2.64
CA THR A 95 6.78 -11.54 -1.23
C THR A 95 6.64 -12.97 -0.74
N HIS A 96 7.69 -13.50 -0.12
CA HIS A 96 7.66 -14.84 0.45
C HIS A 96 6.94 -14.85 1.80
N TYR A 97 6.30 -15.97 2.11
CA TYR A 97 5.55 -16.12 3.36
C TYR A 97 6.48 -16.43 4.53
N ASN A 98 7.16 -15.63 5.08
CA ASN A 98 8.08 -15.91 6.19
C ASN A 98 7.32 -16.27 7.48
N GLY A 99 6.54 -17.35 7.43
CA GLY A 99 5.78 -17.82 8.57
C GLY A 99 4.42 -17.14 8.76
N ASP A 100 4.19 -15.99 8.16
CA ASP A 100 2.90 -15.29 8.27
C ASP A 100 2.42 -14.91 6.88
N LYS A 101 1.46 -15.69 6.40
CA LYS A 101 0.88 -15.50 5.08
C LYS A 101 0.14 -14.16 4.95
N ARG A 102 -0.59 -13.78 6.00
CA ARG A 102 -1.36 -12.52 5.95
C ARG A 102 -0.45 -11.31 5.91
N GLU A 103 0.64 -11.35 6.67
CA GLU A 103 1.63 -10.28 6.62
C GLU A 103 2.25 -10.16 5.24
N ALA A 104 2.60 -11.29 4.62
CA ALA A 104 3.17 -11.31 3.28
C ALA A 104 2.21 -10.70 2.26
N ILE A 105 0.92 -11.01 2.38
CA ILE A 105 -0.10 -10.44 1.48
C ILE A 105 -0.19 -8.93 1.67
N ARG A 106 -0.30 -8.47 2.92
CA ARG A 106 -0.36 -7.03 3.21
C ARG A 106 0.85 -6.29 2.67
N ARG A 107 2.04 -6.85 2.91
CA ARG A 107 3.30 -6.24 2.46
C ARG A 107 3.36 -6.17 0.94
N SER A 108 2.96 -7.24 0.26
CA SER A 108 2.98 -7.29 -1.20
C SER A 108 2.02 -6.26 -1.80
N ILE A 109 0.81 -6.14 -1.24
CA ILE A 109 -0.15 -5.13 -1.68
C ILE A 109 0.42 -3.72 -1.49
N PHE A 110 0.99 -3.47 -0.31
CA PHE A 110 1.56 -2.16 -0.01
C PHE A 110 2.69 -1.80 -0.97
N GLU A 111 3.62 -2.73 -1.20
CA GLU A 111 4.74 -2.49 -2.11
C GLU A 111 4.26 -2.24 -3.55
N ALA A 112 3.27 -3.00 -4.00
CA ALA A 112 2.71 -2.78 -5.34
C ALA A 112 2.06 -1.40 -5.44
N ALA A 113 1.35 -0.98 -4.40
CA ALA A 113 0.74 0.35 -4.37
C ALA A 113 1.80 1.46 -4.35
N VAL A 114 2.90 1.26 -3.62
CA VAL A 114 4.02 2.21 -3.61
C VAL A 114 4.60 2.37 -5.00
N LEU A 115 4.84 1.26 -5.70
CA LEU A 115 5.37 1.31 -7.06
C LEU A 115 4.41 2.02 -8.02
N LEU A 116 3.12 1.76 -7.89
CA LEU A 116 2.12 2.45 -8.69
C LEU A 116 2.12 3.95 -8.41
N GLY A 117 2.19 4.32 -7.13
CA GLY A 117 2.28 5.72 -6.73
C GLY A 117 3.53 6.40 -7.26
N GLN A 118 4.66 5.72 -7.26
CA GLN A 118 5.90 6.24 -7.85
C GLN A 118 5.72 6.49 -9.35
N SER A 119 5.07 5.56 -10.04
CA SER A 119 4.79 5.70 -11.46
C SER A 119 3.94 6.94 -11.73
N ILE A 120 2.92 7.17 -10.92
CA ILE A 120 2.06 8.34 -11.05
C ILE A 120 2.84 9.62 -10.76
N ALA A 121 3.62 9.64 -9.67
CA ALA A 121 4.38 10.82 -9.26
C ALA A 121 5.46 11.19 -10.27
N ASN A 122 6.01 10.20 -10.97
CA ASN A 122 7.10 10.42 -11.93
C ASN A 122 6.61 10.72 -13.35
N LYS A 123 5.31 10.76 -13.57
CA LYS A 123 4.78 11.11 -14.89
C LYS A 123 5.12 12.56 -15.19
N PRO A 124 5.69 12.86 -16.38
CA PRO A 124 5.95 14.24 -16.75
C PRO A 124 4.63 15.03 -16.84
N ALA A 125 4.64 16.27 -16.36
CA ALA A 125 3.47 17.12 -16.44
C ALA A 125 2.99 17.31 -17.87
N ALA A 126 3.93 17.36 -18.83
CA ALA A 126 3.61 17.54 -20.24
C ALA A 126 2.79 16.38 -20.79
N SER A 127 2.92 15.18 -20.25
CA SER A 127 2.19 14.02 -20.74
C SER A 127 0.69 14.15 -20.55
N SER A 128 0.27 14.95 -19.58
CA SER A 128 -1.16 15.16 -19.32
C SER A 128 -1.82 16.05 -20.36
N GLN A 129 -1.04 16.68 -21.21
CA GLN A 129 -1.53 17.61 -22.22
C GLN A 129 -1.62 17.01 -23.61
N ALA A 130 -1.18 15.80 -23.72
CA ALA A 130 -1.14 15.13 -25.00
C ALA A 130 -2.53 14.78 -25.50
#